data_a1cb7730cfc20c32407cd7d392b7c395
#
_entry.id   a1cb7730cfc20c32407cd7d392b7c395
#
_cell.length_a   1.000
_cell.length_b   1.000
_cell.length_c   1.000
_cell.angle_alpha   90.00
_cell.angle_beta   90.00
_cell.angle_gamma   90.00
#
_symmetry.space_group_name_H-M   'P 1'
#
loop_
_entity.id
_entity.type
_entity.pdbx_description
1 polymer ?
#
loop_
_entity_poly.entity_id
_entity_poly.type
_entity_poly.pdbx_seq_one_letter_code
_entity_poly.pdbx_strand_id
1 'polypeptide(L)'
;MKTDRRYDLDWLRVGGVFLVILFHSLMIFILEPWALVYIKDSTYIYPFKAISNFIHLFNMPLLFIIAGMSVNLSLKSRTTGQYLKDRFQKLLLPATFGCIILNPIMTYIYQLSINNTTGFGEYIIGFFTKNPGDLSGIEGCFTPAHLWFLIFLFVYSLLSLPLFTKVSQTKNNVAKKNISDLLAKPFVLIVTVIPILLAAAINILDDKNPLVYFVMFLLGYFLMTSDHYRLALNRDKWGYLAIGGICSFLGVYFGNLFEEWSGMWIMIQIATQIARITIVFALLGMGNSYFNKASKSLKFLSNSSFTIYMIHFLINTGVGYIVIQCPLNPLLKFTIILALTLILSFLFYIIIKPIPLLRTVFGIK
;
A
#
# COMPACT_ATOMS: atom_id res chain seq x y z
N MET A 1 -29.13 13.36 2.05
CA MET A 1 -28.76 12.59 0.84
C MET A 1 -27.98 11.37 1.29
N LYS A 2 -28.45 10.15 1.02
CA LYS A 2 -27.64 8.93 1.19
C LYS A 2 -26.47 9.06 0.23
N THR A 3 -25.26 9.20 0.74
CA THR A 3 -24.05 9.11 -0.10
C THR A 3 -24.00 7.70 -0.65
N ASP A 4 -24.13 7.55 -1.96
CA ASP A 4 -24.02 6.25 -2.61
C ASP A 4 -22.67 5.63 -2.26
N ARG A 5 -22.70 4.44 -1.66
CA ARG A 5 -21.49 3.73 -1.28
C ARG A 5 -20.66 3.41 -2.54
N ARG A 6 -19.41 3.75 -2.54
CA ARG A 6 -18.44 3.51 -3.61
C ARG A 6 -17.87 2.09 -3.51
N TYR A 7 -18.57 1.15 -4.09
CA TYR A 7 -18.16 -0.27 -4.09
C TYR A 7 -16.89 -0.53 -4.90
N ASP A 8 -16.64 0.27 -5.92
CA ASP A 8 -15.42 0.25 -6.72
C ASP A 8 -14.17 0.50 -5.87
N LEU A 9 -14.20 1.48 -4.96
CA LEU A 9 -13.08 1.74 -4.04
C LEU A 9 -12.89 0.59 -3.04
N ASP A 10 -13.97 -0.06 -2.60
CA ASP A 10 -13.88 -1.24 -1.75
C ASP A 10 -13.21 -2.40 -2.50
N TRP A 11 -13.57 -2.65 -3.77
CA TRP A 11 -12.94 -3.68 -4.62
C TRP A 11 -11.46 -3.42 -4.86
N LEU A 12 -11.11 -2.18 -5.20
CA LEU A 12 -9.71 -1.79 -5.44
C LEU A 12 -8.86 -1.91 -4.17
N ARG A 13 -9.40 -1.56 -3.00
CA ARG A 13 -8.72 -1.75 -1.72
C ARG A 13 -8.48 -3.23 -1.42
N VAL A 14 -9.48 -4.07 -1.61
CA VAL A 14 -9.35 -5.53 -1.44
C VAL A 14 -8.31 -6.07 -2.41
N GLY A 15 -8.38 -5.72 -3.69
CA GLY A 15 -7.38 -6.10 -4.70
C GLY A 15 -5.97 -5.67 -4.31
N GLY A 16 -5.81 -4.42 -3.83
CA GLY A 16 -4.53 -3.91 -3.35
C GLY A 16 -3.96 -4.72 -2.19
N VAL A 17 -4.78 -5.14 -1.23
CA VAL A 17 -4.34 -6.01 -0.12
C VAL A 17 -3.90 -7.39 -0.62
N PHE A 18 -4.63 -7.99 -1.58
CA PHE A 18 -4.20 -9.26 -2.18
C PHE A 18 -2.89 -9.13 -2.96
N LEU A 19 -2.69 -8.01 -3.66
CA LEU A 19 -1.42 -7.72 -4.34
C LEU A 19 -0.25 -7.54 -3.35
N VAL A 20 -0.49 -7.01 -2.14
CA VAL A 20 0.53 -6.96 -1.08
C VAL A 20 0.94 -8.37 -0.66
N ILE A 21 -0.03 -9.28 -0.47
CA ILE A 21 0.28 -10.68 -0.09
C ILE A 21 1.06 -11.37 -1.22
N LEU A 22 0.62 -11.20 -2.46
CA LEU A 22 1.32 -11.72 -3.63
C LEU A 22 2.76 -11.18 -3.68
N PHE A 23 2.95 -9.87 -3.52
CA PHE A 23 4.26 -9.22 -3.49
C PHE A 23 5.18 -9.85 -2.42
N HIS A 24 4.71 -9.98 -1.18
CA HIS A 24 5.52 -10.56 -0.11
C HIS A 24 5.87 -12.03 -0.36
N SER A 25 4.96 -12.80 -0.99
CA SER A 25 5.24 -14.20 -1.36
C SER A 25 6.26 -14.31 -2.50
N LEU A 26 6.24 -13.40 -3.48
CA LEU A 26 7.23 -13.32 -4.56
C LEU A 26 8.63 -13.00 -4.01
N MET A 27 8.71 -12.13 -3.01
CA MET A 27 9.97 -11.64 -2.42
C MET A 27 10.82 -12.76 -1.79
N ILE A 28 10.22 -13.89 -1.42
CA ILE A 28 10.94 -15.07 -0.91
C ILE A 28 11.88 -15.67 -1.98
N PHE A 29 11.52 -15.55 -3.27
CA PHE A 29 12.23 -16.16 -4.40
C PHE A 29 13.01 -15.12 -5.24
N ILE A 30 13.31 -13.95 -4.67
CA ILE A 30 14.07 -12.87 -5.32
C ILE A 30 15.29 -12.53 -4.47
N LEU A 31 16.48 -12.55 -5.08
CA LEU A 31 17.76 -12.22 -4.45
C LEU A 31 18.05 -10.72 -4.59
N GLU A 32 17.31 -9.88 -3.88
CA GLU A 32 17.55 -8.43 -3.89
C GLU A 32 18.01 -7.95 -2.52
N PRO A 33 19.07 -7.11 -2.45
CA PRO A 33 19.63 -6.63 -1.18
C PRO A 33 18.66 -5.75 -0.40
N TRP A 34 17.74 -5.03 -1.07
CA TRP A 34 16.76 -4.16 -0.44
C TRP A 34 15.58 -4.92 0.20
N ALA A 35 15.48 -6.22 -0.03
CA ALA A 35 14.48 -7.08 0.58
C ALA A 35 14.92 -7.55 1.98
N LEU A 36 14.93 -6.67 2.93
CA LEU A 36 15.75 -6.72 4.14
C LEU A 36 15.35 -7.79 5.18
N VAL A 37 14.07 -8.01 5.43
CA VAL A 37 13.60 -8.96 6.47
C VAL A 37 12.76 -10.10 5.87
N TYR A 38 13.12 -10.50 4.65
CA TYR A 38 12.44 -11.61 3.98
C TYR A 38 13.22 -12.90 4.13
N ILE A 39 12.52 -13.96 4.49
CA ILE A 39 13.02 -15.32 4.33
C ILE A 39 13.31 -15.55 2.85
N LYS A 40 14.43 -16.18 2.54
CA LYS A 40 14.86 -16.43 1.17
C LYS A 40 14.96 -17.91 0.89
N ASP A 41 14.35 -18.35 -0.22
CA ASP A 41 14.65 -19.66 -0.81
C ASP A 41 16.04 -19.60 -1.48
N SER A 42 16.72 -20.73 -1.55
CA SER A 42 17.99 -20.86 -2.27
C SER A 42 17.84 -20.72 -3.79
N THR A 43 16.61 -20.81 -4.30
CA THR A 43 16.30 -20.75 -5.72
C THR A 43 15.74 -19.39 -6.10
N TYR A 44 16.37 -18.76 -7.09
CA TYR A 44 15.91 -17.52 -7.69
C TYR A 44 14.97 -17.80 -8.86
N ILE A 45 13.82 -17.10 -8.91
CA ILE A 45 12.86 -17.19 -10.02
C ILE A 45 12.83 -15.85 -10.76
N TYR A 46 13.57 -15.76 -11.85
CA TYR A 46 13.83 -14.51 -12.60
C TYR A 46 12.56 -13.69 -12.92
N PRO A 47 11.44 -14.26 -13.44
CA PRO A 47 10.25 -13.48 -13.74
C PRO A 47 9.60 -12.82 -12.51
N PHE A 48 9.83 -13.33 -11.30
CA PHE A 48 9.22 -12.80 -10.09
C PHE A 48 9.71 -11.39 -9.74
N LYS A 49 10.96 -11.07 -10.12
CA LYS A 49 11.51 -9.72 -9.97
C LYS A 49 10.70 -8.69 -10.78
N ALA A 50 10.43 -8.97 -12.05
CA ALA A 50 9.67 -8.07 -12.90
C ALA A 50 8.23 -7.89 -12.40
N ILE A 51 7.59 -8.99 -11.98
CA ILE A 51 6.23 -8.96 -11.42
C ILE A 51 6.18 -8.16 -10.12
N SER A 52 7.14 -8.37 -9.20
CA SER A 52 7.18 -7.66 -7.93
C SER A 52 7.44 -6.16 -8.13
N ASN A 53 8.36 -5.78 -9.03
CA ASN A 53 8.64 -4.40 -9.37
C ASN A 53 7.41 -3.71 -9.98
N PHE A 54 6.68 -4.41 -10.85
CA PHE A 54 5.44 -3.89 -11.42
C PHE A 54 4.36 -3.68 -10.35
N ILE A 55 4.15 -4.65 -9.45
CA ILE A 55 3.19 -4.50 -8.33
C ILE A 55 3.60 -3.34 -7.43
N HIS A 56 4.87 -3.26 -7.06
CA HIS A 56 5.41 -2.21 -6.19
C HIS A 56 5.21 -0.81 -6.77
N LEU A 57 5.32 -0.69 -8.10
CA LEU A 57 5.19 0.58 -8.82
C LEU A 57 3.87 1.30 -8.50
N PHE A 58 2.73 0.60 -8.51
CA PHE A 58 1.41 1.23 -8.44
C PHE A 58 0.59 0.87 -7.20
N ASN A 59 0.88 -0.25 -6.51
CA ASN A 59 -0.02 -0.77 -5.48
C ASN A 59 -0.09 0.13 -4.25
N MET A 60 1.05 0.59 -3.72
CA MET A 60 1.06 1.54 -2.60
C MET A 60 0.49 2.91 -2.98
N PRO A 61 0.85 3.52 -4.13
CA PRO A 61 0.16 4.69 -4.68
C PRO A 61 -1.36 4.56 -4.72
N LEU A 62 -1.88 3.45 -5.24
CA LEU A 62 -3.31 3.17 -5.30
C LEU A 62 -3.94 3.21 -3.90
N LEU A 63 -3.34 2.53 -2.92
CA LEU A 63 -3.86 2.47 -1.56
C LEU A 63 -3.85 3.84 -0.87
N PHE A 64 -2.81 4.68 -1.06
CA PHE A 64 -2.77 6.04 -0.53
C PHE A 64 -3.81 6.95 -1.18
N ILE A 65 -4.00 6.88 -2.50
CA ILE A 65 -5.04 7.65 -3.21
C ILE A 65 -6.44 7.23 -2.72
N ILE A 66 -6.73 5.93 -2.61
CA ILE A 66 -8.01 5.43 -2.07
C ILE A 66 -8.21 5.88 -0.62
N ALA A 67 -7.14 5.91 0.18
CA ALA A 67 -7.22 6.41 1.55
C ALA A 67 -7.60 7.91 1.58
N GLY A 68 -6.98 8.74 0.77
CA GLY A 68 -7.33 10.16 0.61
C GLY A 68 -8.78 10.37 0.14
N MET A 69 -9.24 9.58 -0.84
CA MET A 69 -10.65 9.56 -1.26
C MET A 69 -11.59 9.24 -0.10
N SER A 70 -11.21 8.27 0.73
CA SER A 70 -11.99 7.84 1.90
C SER A 70 -12.07 8.92 2.97
N VAL A 71 -11.04 9.78 3.11
CA VAL A 71 -11.08 10.94 4.02
C VAL A 71 -12.15 11.94 3.59
N ASN A 72 -12.20 12.29 2.30
CA ASN A 72 -13.22 13.20 1.79
C ASN A 72 -14.65 12.71 2.10
N LEU A 73 -14.91 11.43 1.87
CA LEU A 73 -16.21 10.82 2.19
C LEU A 73 -16.49 10.81 3.71
N SER A 74 -15.48 10.59 4.54
CA SER A 74 -15.61 10.55 6.00
C SER A 74 -15.91 11.93 6.59
N LEU A 75 -15.24 12.98 6.13
CA LEU A 75 -15.44 14.35 6.63
C LEU A 75 -16.79 14.95 6.25
N LYS A 76 -17.48 14.40 5.24
CA LYS A 76 -18.87 14.80 4.89
C LYS A 76 -19.90 14.36 5.95
N SER A 77 -19.60 13.34 6.75
CA SER A 77 -20.57 12.72 7.68
C SER A 77 -20.11 12.72 9.13
N ARG A 78 -18.94 13.25 9.46
CA ARG A 78 -18.34 13.20 10.81
C ARG A 78 -17.77 14.55 11.20
N THR A 79 -17.81 14.83 12.51
CA THR A 79 -17.07 15.95 13.10
C THR A 79 -15.57 15.67 13.09
N THR A 80 -14.74 16.72 13.17
CA THR A 80 -13.28 16.61 13.25
C THR A 80 -12.83 15.70 14.39
N GLY A 81 -13.45 15.84 15.58
CA GLY A 81 -13.12 15.01 16.75
C GLY A 81 -13.47 13.52 16.54
N GLN A 82 -14.62 13.23 15.94
CA GLN A 82 -14.99 11.86 15.56
C GLN A 82 -14.03 11.28 14.52
N TYR A 83 -13.60 12.08 13.55
CA TYR A 83 -12.63 11.67 12.56
C TYR A 83 -11.28 11.31 13.20
N LEU A 84 -10.75 12.16 14.09
CA LEU A 84 -9.47 11.92 14.77
C LEU A 84 -9.54 10.67 15.65
N LYS A 85 -10.62 10.50 16.44
CA LYS A 85 -10.84 9.29 17.22
C LYS A 85 -10.83 8.02 16.35
N ASP A 86 -11.49 8.09 15.18
CA ASP A 86 -11.51 6.99 14.22
C ASP A 86 -10.12 6.68 13.66
N ARG A 87 -9.30 7.71 13.36
CA ARG A 87 -7.92 7.53 12.88
C ARG A 87 -7.05 6.89 13.94
N PHE A 88 -7.13 7.37 15.18
CA PHE A 88 -6.41 6.78 16.30
C PHE A 88 -6.74 5.29 16.46
N GLN A 89 -8.02 4.96 16.56
CA GLN A 89 -8.47 3.59 16.79
C GLN A 89 -8.22 2.63 15.60
N LYS A 90 -8.24 3.14 14.36
CA LYS A 90 -8.17 2.29 13.15
C LYS A 90 -6.81 2.30 12.47
N LEU A 91 -5.91 3.19 12.84
CA LEU A 91 -4.58 3.27 12.24
C LEU A 91 -3.49 3.18 13.30
N LEU A 92 -3.48 4.10 14.29
CA LEU A 92 -2.39 4.15 15.25
C LEU A 92 -2.41 2.96 16.21
N LEU A 93 -3.55 2.65 16.83
CA LEU A 93 -3.66 1.52 17.75
C LEU A 93 -3.27 0.18 17.11
N PRO A 94 -3.80 -0.20 15.90
CA PRO A 94 -3.35 -1.39 15.20
C PRO A 94 -1.87 -1.36 14.81
N ALA A 95 -1.36 -0.22 14.32
CA ALA A 95 0.04 -0.09 13.97
C ALA A 95 0.97 -0.29 15.17
N THR A 96 0.65 0.34 16.31
CA THR A 96 1.42 0.19 17.56
C THR A 96 1.41 -1.27 18.04
N PHE A 97 0.24 -1.91 18.06
CA PHE A 97 0.14 -3.32 18.41
C PHE A 97 0.97 -4.21 17.48
N GLY A 98 0.87 -3.99 16.18
CA GLY A 98 1.64 -4.78 15.21
C GLY A 98 3.15 -4.57 15.35
N CYS A 99 3.61 -3.34 15.57
CA CYS A 99 5.02 -3.04 15.79
C CYS A 99 5.58 -3.65 17.09
N ILE A 100 4.75 -3.74 18.14
CA ILE A 100 5.19 -4.25 19.45
C ILE A 100 5.06 -5.77 19.55
N ILE A 101 4.06 -6.38 18.91
CA ILE A 101 3.77 -7.81 19.07
C ILE A 101 4.04 -8.61 17.81
N LEU A 102 3.54 -8.17 16.64
CA LEU A 102 3.64 -8.98 15.42
C LEU A 102 5.03 -8.92 14.78
N ASN A 103 5.61 -7.73 14.69
CA ASN A 103 6.90 -7.55 14.02
C ASN A 103 8.08 -8.22 14.73
N PRO A 104 8.21 -8.16 16.09
CA PRO A 104 9.28 -8.91 16.77
C PRO A 104 9.21 -10.42 16.51
N ILE A 105 8.01 -11.01 16.50
CA ILE A 105 7.84 -12.44 16.21
C ILE A 105 8.23 -12.73 14.76
N MET A 106 7.76 -11.92 13.82
CA MET A 106 8.06 -12.06 12.40
C MET A 106 9.58 -11.96 12.12
N THR A 107 10.23 -10.94 12.66
CA THR A 107 11.65 -10.72 12.47
C THR A 107 12.51 -11.74 13.21
N TYR A 108 12.03 -12.29 14.34
CA TYR A 108 12.68 -13.42 14.99
C TYR A 108 12.70 -14.67 14.09
N ILE A 109 11.58 -14.99 13.43
CA ILE A 109 11.53 -16.10 12.46
C ILE A 109 12.52 -15.84 11.30
N TYR A 110 12.64 -14.59 10.84
CA TYR A 110 13.68 -14.23 9.88
C TYR A 110 15.09 -14.48 10.42
N GLN A 111 15.39 -14.08 11.67
CA GLN A 111 16.71 -14.33 12.29
C GLN A 111 17.03 -15.82 12.38
N LEU A 112 16.04 -16.65 12.72
CA LEU A 112 16.20 -18.10 12.69
C LEU A 112 16.54 -18.62 11.29
N SER A 113 16.01 -18.03 10.24
CA SER A 113 16.27 -18.44 8.85
C SER A 113 17.71 -18.14 8.39
N ILE A 114 18.37 -17.20 9.04
CA ILE A 114 19.80 -16.87 8.79
C ILE A 114 20.74 -17.45 9.86
N ASN A 115 20.26 -18.50 10.55
CA ASN A 115 21.02 -19.22 11.59
C ASN A 115 21.44 -18.37 12.80
N ASN A 116 20.70 -17.32 13.12
CA ASN A 116 20.89 -16.60 14.38
C ASN A 116 20.28 -17.43 15.53
N THR A 117 21.12 -17.84 16.49
CA THR A 117 20.76 -18.73 17.61
C THR A 117 20.42 -17.98 18.90
N THR A 118 20.28 -16.66 18.86
CA THR A 118 19.88 -15.84 20.02
C THR A 118 18.52 -16.31 20.54
N GLY A 119 18.40 -16.51 21.85
CA GLY A 119 17.14 -16.90 22.47
C GLY A 119 16.06 -15.82 22.33
N PHE A 120 14.78 -16.21 22.22
CA PHE A 120 13.67 -15.29 21.94
C PHE A 120 13.55 -14.12 22.94
N GLY A 121 13.79 -14.38 24.25
CA GLY A 121 13.74 -13.33 25.28
C GLY A 121 14.83 -12.28 25.11
N GLU A 122 16.06 -12.69 24.83
CA GLU A 122 17.18 -11.80 24.55
C GLU A 122 16.97 -11.04 23.23
N TYR A 123 16.47 -11.76 22.23
CA TYR A 123 16.12 -11.14 20.94
C TYR A 123 15.10 -10.01 21.09
N ILE A 124 14.02 -10.21 21.86
CA ILE A 124 12.99 -9.16 22.06
C ILE A 124 13.60 -7.91 22.73
N ILE A 125 14.47 -8.08 23.73
CA ILE A 125 15.15 -6.94 24.34
C ILE A 125 16.01 -6.23 23.28
N GLY A 126 16.80 -6.98 22.50
CA GLY A 126 17.61 -6.44 21.42
C GLY A 126 16.78 -5.71 20.37
N PHE A 127 15.61 -6.24 19.99
CA PHE A 127 14.72 -5.63 19.00
C PHE A 127 14.35 -4.18 19.34
N PHE A 128 14.18 -3.86 20.62
CA PHE A 128 13.83 -2.50 21.04
C PHE A 128 15.03 -1.65 21.48
N THR A 129 16.21 -2.23 21.68
CA THR A 129 17.37 -1.53 22.25
C THR A 129 18.57 -1.43 21.32
N LYS A 130 18.70 -2.34 20.33
CA LYS A 130 19.80 -2.31 19.36
C LYS A 130 19.56 -1.22 18.31
N ASN A 131 20.60 -0.47 17.98
CA ASN A 131 20.64 0.49 16.88
C ASN A 131 19.35 1.34 16.75
N PRO A 132 19.02 2.24 17.71
CA PRO A 132 17.73 2.93 17.75
C PRO A 132 17.42 3.79 16.51
N GLY A 133 18.39 4.08 15.66
CA GLY A 133 18.23 4.84 14.40
C GLY A 133 18.00 3.96 13.17
N ASP A 134 18.24 2.65 13.27
CA ASP A 134 18.02 1.71 12.17
C ASP A 134 16.62 1.09 12.26
N LEU A 135 15.79 1.35 11.25
CA LEU A 135 14.44 0.82 11.14
C LEU A 135 14.35 -0.36 10.15
N SER A 136 15.49 -0.90 9.72
CA SER A 136 15.54 -1.98 8.73
C SER A 136 15.08 -3.34 9.27
N GLY A 137 15.38 -3.62 10.54
CA GLY A 137 15.16 -4.93 11.17
C GLY A 137 16.20 -6.00 10.81
N ILE A 138 17.21 -5.69 9.99
CA ILE A 138 18.20 -6.69 9.48
C ILE A 138 19.01 -7.28 10.62
N GLU A 139 19.55 -6.43 11.48
CA GLU A 139 20.40 -6.86 12.62
C GLU A 139 19.59 -7.24 13.85
N GLY A 140 18.28 -7.47 13.70
CA GLY A 140 17.37 -7.73 14.81
C GLY A 140 16.98 -6.47 15.59
N CYS A 141 17.12 -5.28 14.98
CA CYS A 141 16.66 -4.00 15.50
C CYS A 141 15.18 -3.75 15.17
N PHE A 142 14.61 -2.70 15.75
CA PHE A 142 13.23 -2.32 15.53
C PHE A 142 12.92 -2.05 14.05
N THR A 143 11.79 -2.56 13.57
CA THR A 143 11.27 -2.21 12.24
C THR A 143 9.74 -2.11 12.26
N PRO A 144 9.16 -1.09 11.64
CA PRO A 144 7.72 -1.04 11.39
C PRO A 144 7.30 -2.04 10.30
N ALA A 145 8.24 -2.64 9.58
CA ALA A 145 8.01 -3.57 8.46
C ALA A 145 6.90 -3.05 7.53
N HIS A 146 5.90 -3.88 7.16
CA HIS A 146 4.78 -3.48 6.30
C HIS A 146 3.81 -2.45 6.94
N LEU A 147 3.86 -2.28 8.26
CA LEU A 147 2.97 -1.37 9.00
C LEU A 147 3.32 0.12 8.83
N TRP A 148 4.46 0.43 8.18
CA TRP A 148 4.82 1.82 7.83
C TRP A 148 3.69 2.56 7.11
N PHE A 149 2.91 1.85 6.30
CA PHE A 149 1.75 2.41 5.59
C PHE A 149 0.68 2.95 6.54
N LEU A 150 0.35 2.25 7.64
CA LEU A 150 -0.62 2.71 8.64
C LEU A 150 -0.10 3.94 9.39
N ILE A 151 1.19 3.95 9.71
CA ILE A 151 1.85 5.08 10.38
C ILE A 151 1.77 6.31 9.48
N PHE A 152 2.14 6.19 8.21
CA PHE A 152 2.05 7.28 7.24
C PHE A 152 0.61 7.76 7.07
N LEU A 153 -0.36 6.87 6.94
CA LEU A 153 -1.77 7.25 6.85
C LEU A 153 -2.25 8.01 8.08
N PHE A 154 -1.82 7.63 9.27
CA PHE A 154 -2.15 8.35 10.49
C PHE A 154 -1.56 9.75 10.48
N VAL A 155 -0.26 9.88 10.22
CA VAL A 155 0.44 11.18 10.13
C VAL A 155 -0.18 12.07 9.06
N TYR A 156 -0.42 11.54 7.86
CA TYR A 156 -1.05 12.30 6.77
C TYR A 156 -2.47 12.75 7.11
N SER A 157 -3.23 11.91 7.82
CA SER A 157 -4.56 12.27 8.28
C SER A 157 -4.55 13.45 9.25
N LEU A 158 -3.49 13.57 10.09
CA LEU A 158 -3.32 14.71 11.00
C LEU A 158 -2.86 15.96 10.25
N LEU A 159 -1.78 15.85 9.46
CA LEU A 159 -1.16 16.98 8.77
C LEU A 159 -2.11 17.65 7.76
N SER A 160 -2.92 16.84 7.06
CA SER A 160 -3.84 17.36 6.05
C SER A 160 -5.17 17.89 6.59
N LEU A 161 -5.50 17.61 7.85
CA LEU A 161 -6.81 17.94 8.42
C LEU A 161 -7.16 19.44 8.37
N PRO A 162 -6.23 20.39 8.73
CA PRO A 162 -6.51 21.81 8.60
C PRO A 162 -6.84 22.24 7.17
N LEU A 163 -6.11 21.70 6.19
CA LEU A 163 -6.33 21.95 4.77
C LEU A 163 -7.71 21.42 4.34
N PHE A 164 -8.04 20.20 4.69
CA PHE A 164 -9.29 19.55 4.28
C PHE A 164 -10.52 20.20 4.91
N THR A 165 -10.43 20.62 6.18
CA THR A 165 -11.54 21.35 6.82
C THR A 165 -11.76 22.72 6.19
N LYS A 166 -10.70 23.47 5.86
CA LYS A 166 -10.79 24.74 5.15
C LYS A 166 -11.42 24.56 3.75
N VAL A 167 -10.96 23.58 2.99
CA VAL A 167 -11.49 23.26 1.64
C VAL A 167 -12.96 22.85 1.69
N SER A 168 -13.35 22.04 2.69
CA SER A 168 -14.75 21.61 2.83
C SER A 168 -15.72 22.74 3.18
N GLN A 169 -15.25 23.78 3.85
CA GLN A 169 -16.04 24.96 4.24
C GLN A 169 -16.16 26.01 3.12
N THR A 170 -15.26 25.99 2.15
CA THR A 170 -15.26 26.97 1.05
C THR A 170 -16.42 26.68 0.09
N LYS A 171 -17.44 27.54 0.12
CA LYS A 171 -18.62 27.48 -0.75
C LYS A 171 -18.38 28.08 -2.15
N ASN A 172 -17.13 28.33 -2.54
CA ASN A 172 -16.82 29.11 -3.75
C ASN A 172 -17.15 28.32 -5.04
N ASN A 173 -18.27 28.65 -5.67
CA ASN A 173 -18.75 28.00 -6.88
C ASN A 173 -17.83 28.24 -8.11
N VAL A 174 -17.08 29.35 -8.14
CA VAL A 174 -16.17 29.69 -9.23
C VAL A 174 -14.97 28.74 -9.30
N ALA A 175 -14.32 28.47 -8.17
CA ALA A 175 -13.19 27.53 -8.13
C ALA A 175 -13.62 26.10 -8.51
N LYS A 176 -14.81 25.67 -8.07
CA LYS A 176 -15.38 24.37 -8.47
C LYS A 176 -15.66 24.30 -9.96
N LYS A 177 -16.18 25.38 -10.57
CA LYS A 177 -16.45 25.45 -12.01
C LYS A 177 -15.15 25.35 -12.80
N ASN A 178 -14.13 26.12 -12.45
CA ASN A 178 -12.82 26.10 -13.13
C ASN A 178 -12.14 24.72 -13.06
N ILE A 179 -12.21 24.04 -11.92
CA ILE A 179 -11.72 22.67 -11.77
C ILE A 179 -12.54 21.71 -12.65
N SER A 180 -13.85 21.86 -12.69
CA SER A 180 -14.74 21.06 -13.54
C SER A 180 -14.39 21.19 -15.02
N ASP A 181 -14.21 22.42 -15.50
CA ASP A 181 -13.86 22.73 -16.89
C ASP A 181 -12.44 22.19 -17.25
N LEU A 182 -11.50 22.26 -16.29
CA LEU A 182 -10.19 21.68 -16.45
C LEU A 182 -10.27 20.14 -16.55
N LEU A 183 -11.03 19.49 -15.69
CA LEU A 183 -11.21 18.03 -15.68
C LEU A 183 -11.98 17.50 -16.90
N ALA A 184 -12.69 18.37 -17.62
CA ALA A 184 -13.34 18.01 -18.88
C ALA A 184 -12.33 17.73 -20.01
N LYS A 185 -11.11 18.29 -19.93
CA LYS A 185 -10.07 18.08 -20.95
C LYS A 185 -9.50 16.66 -20.89
N PRO A 186 -9.23 16.02 -22.06
CA PRO A 186 -8.58 14.71 -22.10
C PRO A 186 -7.20 14.71 -21.42
N PHE A 187 -6.89 13.63 -20.75
CA PHE A 187 -5.57 13.38 -20.11
C PHE A 187 -5.06 14.49 -19.16
N VAL A 188 -5.89 15.46 -18.79
CA VAL A 188 -5.49 16.58 -17.93
C VAL A 188 -4.93 16.11 -16.58
N LEU A 189 -5.39 14.95 -16.09
CA LEU A 189 -4.92 14.40 -14.83
C LEU A 189 -3.43 14.00 -14.85
N ILE A 190 -2.80 13.87 -16.03
CA ILE A 190 -1.34 13.62 -16.13
C ILE A 190 -0.55 14.79 -15.51
N VAL A 191 -1.08 16.01 -15.54
CA VAL A 191 -0.43 17.17 -14.89
C VAL A 191 -0.17 16.92 -13.39
N THR A 192 -0.93 16.03 -12.76
CA THR A 192 -0.71 15.64 -11.35
C THR A 192 0.60 14.89 -11.11
N VAL A 193 1.30 14.47 -12.16
CA VAL A 193 2.65 13.92 -12.06
C VAL A 193 3.66 14.98 -11.57
N ILE A 194 3.45 16.27 -11.90
CA ILE A 194 4.39 17.34 -11.56
C ILE A 194 4.67 17.43 -10.05
N PRO A 195 3.67 17.57 -9.16
CA PRO A 195 3.94 17.57 -7.72
C PRO A 195 4.54 16.25 -7.21
N ILE A 196 4.28 15.13 -7.88
CA ILE A 196 4.89 13.84 -7.54
C ILE A 196 6.37 13.84 -7.92
N LEU A 197 6.75 14.37 -9.10
CA LEU A 197 8.14 14.51 -9.52
C LEU A 197 8.93 15.45 -8.59
N LEU A 198 8.33 16.58 -8.20
CA LEU A 198 8.95 17.52 -7.24
C LEU A 198 9.18 16.85 -5.88
N ALA A 199 8.21 16.06 -5.41
CA ALA A 199 8.35 15.31 -4.16
C ALA A 199 9.40 14.19 -4.28
N ALA A 200 9.47 13.51 -5.42
CA ALA A 200 10.43 12.44 -5.69
C ALA A 200 11.88 12.96 -5.82
N ALA A 201 12.05 14.21 -6.27
CA ALA A 201 13.38 14.85 -6.35
C ALA A 201 14.02 15.03 -4.96
N ILE A 202 13.21 15.06 -3.90
CA ILE A 202 13.69 15.10 -2.51
C ILE A 202 13.71 13.63 -2.03
N ASN A 203 14.88 12.99 -2.14
CA ASN A 203 15.02 11.59 -1.74
C ASN A 203 15.07 11.46 -0.21
N ILE A 204 13.96 10.99 0.38
CA ILE A 204 13.83 10.68 1.80
C ILE A 204 13.30 9.25 1.89
N LEU A 205 14.02 8.37 2.56
CA LEU A 205 13.64 6.95 2.75
C LEU A 205 13.44 6.17 1.42
N ASP A 206 14.17 6.53 0.38
CA ASP A 206 14.20 5.87 -0.92
C ASP A 206 12.80 5.54 -1.48
N ASP A 207 12.49 4.28 -1.71
CA ASP A 207 11.20 3.80 -2.24
C ASP A 207 9.99 4.03 -1.32
N LYS A 208 10.22 4.33 -0.03
CA LYS A 208 9.19 4.72 0.94
C LYS A 208 9.08 6.23 1.12
N ASN A 209 9.45 7.03 0.10
CA ASN A 209 9.49 8.48 0.18
C ASN A 209 8.17 9.08 0.71
N PRO A 210 8.17 9.66 1.94
CA PRO A 210 6.95 10.14 2.59
C PRO A 210 6.30 11.32 1.87
N LEU A 211 7.08 12.13 1.16
CA LEU A 211 6.54 13.28 0.41
C LEU A 211 5.74 12.83 -0.81
N VAL A 212 6.24 11.83 -1.53
CA VAL A 212 5.56 11.24 -2.70
C VAL A 212 4.21 10.66 -2.27
N TYR A 213 4.19 9.85 -1.22
CA TYR A 213 2.94 9.25 -0.74
C TYR A 213 2.00 10.26 -0.10
N PHE A 214 2.51 11.33 0.51
CA PHE A 214 1.68 12.43 1.00
C PHE A 214 0.97 13.16 -0.15
N VAL A 215 1.70 13.48 -1.23
CA VAL A 215 1.11 14.07 -2.44
C VAL A 215 0.01 13.18 -3.02
N MET A 216 0.24 11.87 -3.09
CA MET A 216 -0.77 10.92 -3.56
C MET A 216 -2.00 10.85 -2.65
N PHE A 217 -1.82 10.89 -1.35
CA PHE A 217 -2.92 10.96 -0.38
C PHE A 217 -3.74 12.25 -0.56
N LEU A 218 -3.08 13.41 -0.71
CA LEU A 218 -3.74 14.68 -1.00
C LEU A 218 -4.50 14.63 -2.33
N LEU A 219 -3.87 14.10 -3.38
CA LEU A 219 -4.50 13.92 -4.68
C LEU A 219 -5.79 13.11 -4.57
N GLY A 220 -5.76 12.01 -3.82
CA GLY A 220 -6.96 11.20 -3.55
C GLY A 220 -8.10 12.01 -2.94
N TYR A 221 -7.82 12.87 -1.97
CA TYR A 221 -8.82 13.75 -1.38
C TYR A 221 -9.41 14.72 -2.42
N PHE A 222 -8.56 15.39 -3.21
CA PHE A 222 -8.99 16.37 -4.19
C PHE A 222 -9.77 15.75 -5.35
N LEU A 223 -9.41 14.56 -5.80
CA LEU A 223 -10.16 13.82 -6.82
C LEU A 223 -11.63 13.56 -6.41
N MET A 224 -11.93 13.53 -5.10
CA MET A 224 -13.31 13.34 -4.60
C MET A 224 -14.08 14.65 -4.36
N THR A 225 -13.51 15.81 -4.65
CA THR A 225 -14.20 17.11 -4.48
C THR A 225 -15.23 17.39 -5.59
N SER A 226 -15.08 16.76 -6.74
CA SER A 226 -15.97 16.92 -7.89
C SER A 226 -16.26 15.58 -8.58
N ASP A 227 -17.48 15.35 -9.03
CA ASP A 227 -17.85 14.15 -9.80
C ASP A 227 -17.21 14.12 -11.20
N HIS A 228 -16.73 15.25 -11.71
CA HIS A 228 -16.09 15.35 -13.03
C HIS A 228 -14.80 14.53 -13.14
N TYR A 229 -14.04 14.33 -12.01
CA TYR A 229 -12.86 13.46 -12.02
C TYR A 229 -13.24 12.02 -12.43
N ARG A 230 -14.39 11.54 -11.95
CA ARG A 230 -14.88 10.20 -12.25
C ARG A 230 -15.19 10.04 -13.74
N LEU A 231 -15.78 11.06 -14.36
CA LEU A 231 -16.05 11.09 -15.79
C LEU A 231 -14.74 11.11 -16.59
N ALA A 232 -13.76 11.92 -16.19
CA ALA A 232 -12.44 11.98 -16.82
C ALA A 232 -11.70 10.63 -16.73
N LEU A 233 -11.67 10.01 -15.54
CA LEU A 233 -11.05 8.70 -15.35
C LEU A 233 -11.73 7.60 -16.19
N ASN A 234 -13.07 7.61 -16.26
CA ASN A 234 -13.80 6.64 -17.07
C ASN A 234 -13.56 6.82 -18.57
N ARG A 235 -13.47 8.07 -19.03
CA ARG A 235 -13.21 8.40 -20.44
C ARG A 235 -11.82 7.93 -20.87
N ASP A 236 -10.81 8.28 -20.08
CA ASP A 236 -9.41 8.15 -20.47
C ASP A 236 -8.73 6.85 -19.96
N LYS A 237 -9.46 5.94 -19.29
CA LYS A 237 -8.91 4.76 -18.61
C LYS A 237 -8.00 3.86 -19.48
N TRP A 238 -8.38 3.65 -20.73
CA TRP A 238 -7.58 2.82 -21.65
C TRP A 238 -6.31 3.53 -22.12
N GLY A 239 -6.40 4.84 -22.33
CA GLY A 239 -5.22 5.66 -22.65
C GLY A 239 -4.25 5.72 -21.46
N TYR A 240 -4.75 5.89 -20.23
CA TYR A 240 -3.93 5.79 -19.01
C TYR A 240 -3.29 4.42 -18.86
N LEU A 241 -4.01 3.34 -19.17
CA LEU A 241 -3.43 1.99 -19.14
C LEU A 241 -2.31 1.82 -20.17
N ALA A 242 -2.51 2.29 -21.39
CA ALA A 242 -1.50 2.21 -22.44
C ALA A 242 -0.24 3.02 -22.09
N ILE A 243 -0.41 4.29 -21.66
CA ILE A 243 0.72 5.13 -21.23
C ILE A 243 1.42 4.49 -20.03
N GLY A 244 0.68 4.05 -19.03
CA GLY A 244 1.22 3.40 -17.83
C GLY A 244 1.96 2.10 -18.17
N GLY A 245 1.42 1.29 -19.08
CA GLY A 245 2.06 0.05 -19.54
C GLY A 245 3.40 0.31 -20.24
N ILE A 246 3.44 1.25 -21.18
CA ILE A 246 4.69 1.62 -21.90
C ILE A 246 5.72 2.18 -20.90
N CYS A 247 5.32 3.15 -20.08
CA CYS A 247 6.23 3.78 -19.13
C CYS A 247 6.70 2.81 -18.04
N SER A 248 5.86 1.85 -17.58
CA SER A 248 6.28 0.83 -16.62
C SER A 248 7.26 -0.17 -17.22
N PHE A 249 7.08 -0.53 -18.48
CA PHE A 249 8.06 -1.34 -19.21
C PHE A 249 9.42 -0.65 -19.24
N LEU A 250 9.47 0.64 -19.58
CA LEU A 250 10.70 1.42 -19.55
C LEU A 250 11.33 1.44 -18.14
N GLY A 251 10.55 1.72 -17.11
CA GLY A 251 11.03 1.78 -15.73
C GLY A 251 11.55 0.45 -15.21
N VAL A 252 10.81 -0.65 -15.44
CA VAL A 252 11.15 -1.98 -14.91
C VAL A 252 12.37 -2.59 -15.62
N TYR A 253 12.48 -2.42 -16.94
CA TYR A 253 13.57 -3.05 -17.71
C TYR A 253 14.82 -2.19 -17.83
N PHE A 254 14.67 -0.88 -17.89
CA PHE A 254 15.79 0.04 -18.13
C PHE A 254 16.21 0.84 -16.89
N GLY A 255 15.46 0.77 -15.79
CA GLY A 255 15.67 1.61 -14.61
C GLY A 255 17.07 1.53 -13.99
N ASN A 256 17.72 0.37 -14.09
CA ASN A 256 19.05 0.11 -13.53
C ASN A 256 20.17 -0.02 -14.58
N LEU A 257 19.91 0.31 -15.86
CA LEU A 257 20.90 0.13 -16.93
C LEU A 257 21.78 1.36 -17.16
N PHE A 258 21.41 2.51 -16.61
CA PHE A 258 22.12 3.77 -16.80
C PHE A 258 22.68 4.29 -15.49
N GLU A 259 23.82 4.98 -15.60
CA GLU A 259 24.43 5.65 -14.44
C GLU A 259 23.47 6.66 -13.82
N GLU A 260 23.42 6.69 -12.51
CA GLU A 260 22.60 7.64 -11.76
C GLU A 260 22.92 9.08 -12.17
N TRP A 261 21.87 9.89 -12.27
CA TRP A 261 21.94 11.31 -12.72
C TRP A 261 22.32 11.52 -14.18
N SER A 262 22.54 10.48 -14.98
CA SER A 262 22.61 10.64 -16.43
C SER A 262 21.27 11.13 -17.00
N GLY A 263 21.30 11.81 -18.14
CA GLY A 263 20.06 12.28 -18.80
C GLY A 263 19.07 11.15 -19.08
N MET A 264 19.56 9.97 -19.47
CA MET A 264 18.73 8.80 -19.74
C MET A 264 18.11 8.25 -18.45
N TRP A 265 18.88 8.17 -17.36
CA TRP A 265 18.35 7.76 -16.05
C TRP A 265 17.22 8.69 -15.58
N ILE A 266 17.40 10.02 -15.69
CA ILE A 266 16.37 11.01 -15.33
C ILE A 266 15.10 10.80 -16.16
N MET A 267 15.22 10.57 -17.46
CA MET A 267 14.05 10.31 -18.31
C MET A 267 13.30 9.04 -17.90
N ILE A 268 14.01 7.99 -17.51
CA ILE A 268 13.41 6.74 -17.03
C ILE A 268 12.73 6.96 -15.67
N GLN A 269 13.33 7.74 -14.75
CA GLN A 269 12.69 8.08 -13.48
C GLN A 269 11.39 8.87 -13.71
N ILE A 270 11.39 9.82 -14.64
CA ILE A 270 10.17 10.55 -15.02
C ILE A 270 9.12 9.59 -15.59
N ALA A 271 9.50 8.70 -16.51
CA ALA A 271 8.59 7.69 -17.04
C ALA A 271 8.02 6.79 -15.95
N THR A 272 8.83 6.41 -14.96
CA THR A 272 8.41 5.61 -13.81
C THR A 272 7.34 6.35 -12.96
N GLN A 273 7.49 7.66 -12.73
CA GLN A 273 6.46 8.43 -12.01
C GLN A 273 5.17 8.59 -12.84
N ILE A 274 5.29 8.75 -14.17
CA ILE A 274 4.14 8.76 -15.08
C ILE A 274 3.41 7.41 -15.03
N ALA A 275 4.14 6.29 -15.12
CA ALA A 275 3.58 4.96 -15.01
C ALA A 275 2.83 4.76 -13.71
N ARG A 276 3.45 5.15 -12.58
CA ARG A 276 2.90 5.04 -11.23
C ARG A 276 1.52 5.66 -11.12
N ILE A 277 1.33 6.88 -11.64
CA ILE A 277 0.05 7.58 -11.53
C ILE A 277 -0.96 7.16 -12.60
N THR A 278 -0.52 6.92 -13.84
CA THR A 278 -1.44 6.56 -14.93
C THR A 278 -2.02 5.16 -14.77
N ILE A 279 -1.27 4.18 -14.25
CA ILE A 279 -1.82 2.86 -13.89
C ILE A 279 -2.90 3.02 -12.80
N VAL A 280 -2.64 3.84 -11.78
CA VAL A 280 -3.66 4.09 -10.74
C VAL A 280 -4.91 4.73 -11.32
N PHE A 281 -4.78 5.71 -12.22
CA PHE A 281 -5.93 6.33 -12.89
C PHE A 281 -6.70 5.34 -13.76
N ALA A 282 -6.00 4.46 -14.49
CA ALA A 282 -6.62 3.39 -15.24
C ALA A 282 -7.44 2.47 -14.33
N LEU A 283 -6.84 2.03 -13.20
CA LEU A 283 -7.51 1.15 -12.23
C LEU A 283 -8.73 1.83 -11.58
N LEU A 284 -8.65 3.11 -11.22
CA LEU A 284 -9.79 3.88 -10.69
C LEU A 284 -10.91 4.00 -11.73
N GLY A 285 -10.57 4.28 -12.99
CA GLY A 285 -11.54 4.35 -14.08
C GLY A 285 -12.20 3.00 -14.38
N MET A 286 -11.42 1.92 -14.42
CA MET A 286 -11.94 0.56 -14.60
C MET A 286 -12.77 0.12 -13.41
N GLY A 287 -12.31 0.36 -12.18
CA GLY A 287 -13.03 0.06 -10.96
C GLY A 287 -14.43 0.67 -10.98
N ASN A 288 -14.51 1.97 -11.27
CA ASN A 288 -15.79 2.68 -11.36
C ASN A 288 -16.69 2.16 -12.51
N SER A 289 -16.10 1.80 -13.67
CA SER A 289 -16.86 1.32 -14.82
C SER A 289 -17.42 -0.09 -14.64
N TYR A 290 -16.65 -1.00 -14.01
CA TYR A 290 -16.96 -2.43 -14.01
C TYR A 290 -17.28 -3.00 -12.64
N PHE A 291 -16.74 -2.42 -11.55
CA PHE A 291 -16.81 -3.00 -10.21
C PHE A 291 -17.67 -2.21 -9.21
N ASN A 292 -18.38 -1.16 -9.63
CA ASN A 292 -19.20 -0.37 -8.72
C ASN A 292 -20.56 -1.03 -8.42
N LYS A 293 -20.53 -2.29 -7.98
CA LYS A 293 -21.74 -3.08 -7.66
C LYS A 293 -21.59 -3.71 -6.26
N ALA A 294 -22.71 -3.71 -5.51
CA ALA A 294 -22.77 -4.41 -4.23
C ALA A 294 -22.71 -5.93 -4.42
N SER A 295 -21.93 -6.62 -3.57
CA SER A 295 -22.00 -8.08 -3.47
C SER A 295 -21.77 -8.55 -2.03
N LYS A 296 -22.29 -9.74 -1.69
CA LYS A 296 -22.06 -10.37 -0.37
C LYS A 296 -20.57 -10.67 -0.19
N SER A 297 -19.90 -11.15 -1.25
CA SER A 297 -18.47 -11.44 -1.26
C SER A 297 -17.64 -10.18 -0.98
N LEU A 298 -17.95 -9.05 -1.65
CA LEU A 298 -17.26 -7.79 -1.40
C LEU A 298 -17.40 -7.34 0.05
N LYS A 299 -18.59 -7.47 0.63
CA LYS A 299 -18.83 -7.11 2.04
C LYS A 299 -17.94 -7.92 2.98
N PHE A 300 -17.82 -9.23 2.76
CA PHE A 300 -16.95 -10.10 3.54
C PHE A 300 -15.46 -9.73 3.35
N LEU A 301 -15.00 -9.63 2.10
CA LEU A 301 -13.62 -9.31 1.75
C LEU A 301 -13.19 -7.91 2.25
N SER A 302 -14.04 -6.91 2.10
CA SER A 302 -13.76 -5.55 2.58
C SER A 302 -13.69 -5.46 4.12
N ASN A 303 -14.48 -6.27 4.83
CA ASN A 303 -14.44 -6.33 6.30
C ASN A 303 -13.20 -7.07 6.83
N SER A 304 -12.73 -8.08 6.12
CA SER A 304 -11.55 -8.88 6.50
C SER A 304 -10.23 -8.28 6.04
N SER A 305 -10.23 -7.47 4.96
CA SER A 305 -9.01 -7.00 4.29
C SER A 305 -8.03 -6.28 5.20
N PHE A 306 -8.51 -5.48 6.16
CA PHE A 306 -7.63 -4.77 7.09
C PHE A 306 -6.94 -5.73 8.07
N THR A 307 -7.67 -6.69 8.63
CA THR A 307 -7.09 -7.74 9.51
C THR A 307 -6.09 -8.59 8.75
N ILE A 308 -6.44 -8.98 7.51
CA ILE A 308 -5.54 -9.72 6.62
C ILE A 308 -4.27 -8.93 6.36
N TYR A 309 -4.38 -7.63 6.06
CA TYR A 309 -3.24 -6.75 5.90
C TYR A 309 -2.34 -6.71 7.15
N MET A 310 -2.91 -6.72 8.35
CA MET A 310 -2.14 -6.70 9.59
C MET A 310 -1.33 -7.98 9.82
N ILE A 311 -1.91 -9.16 9.54
CA ILE A 311 -1.33 -10.44 9.96
C ILE A 311 -0.57 -11.19 8.85
N HIS A 312 -0.85 -10.87 7.57
CA HIS A 312 -0.36 -11.68 6.45
C HIS A 312 1.15 -11.83 6.42
N PHE A 313 1.92 -10.79 6.78
CA PHE A 313 3.37 -10.85 6.67
C PHE A 313 3.98 -11.77 7.73
N LEU A 314 3.47 -11.78 8.95
CA LEU A 314 3.84 -12.75 9.96
C LEU A 314 3.53 -14.19 9.51
N ILE A 315 2.33 -14.42 8.96
CA ILE A 315 1.92 -15.74 8.45
C ILE A 315 2.79 -16.14 7.25
N ASN A 316 3.02 -15.22 6.31
CA ASN A 316 3.85 -15.45 5.13
C ASN A 316 5.29 -15.84 5.53
N THR A 317 5.86 -15.14 6.50
CA THR A 317 7.19 -15.44 7.04
C THR A 317 7.23 -16.81 7.73
N GLY A 318 6.25 -17.13 8.58
CA GLY A 318 6.19 -18.41 9.29
C GLY A 318 5.98 -19.61 8.34
N VAL A 319 5.04 -19.50 7.41
CA VAL A 319 4.81 -20.53 6.38
C VAL A 319 6.03 -20.65 5.46
N GLY A 320 6.59 -19.50 5.05
CA GLY A 320 7.79 -19.44 4.22
C GLY A 320 8.95 -20.20 4.88
N TYR A 321 9.23 -19.95 6.17
CA TYR A 321 10.29 -20.61 6.92
C TYR A 321 10.20 -22.15 6.91
N ILE A 322 8.99 -22.68 7.00
CA ILE A 322 8.77 -24.12 6.96
C ILE A 322 8.90 -24.66 5.53
N VAL A 323 8.26 -24.00 4.56
CA VAL A 323 8.13 -24.53 3.19
C VAL A 323 9.44 -24.47 2.41
N ILE A 324 10.29 -23.45 2.64
CA ILE A 324 11.59 -23.37 1.94
C ILE A 324 12.52 -24.52 2.29
N GLN A 325 12.37 -25.14 3.47
CA GLN A 325 13.15 -26.30 3.91
C GLN A 325 12.68 -27.62 3.27
N CYS A 326 11.50 -27.66 2.65
CA CYS A 326 11.00 -28.87 1.99
C CYS A 326 11.70 -29.08 0.64
N PRO A 327 11.99 -30.35 0.24
CA PRO A 327 12.59 -30.66 -1.06
C PRO A 327 11.55 -30.61 -2.19
N LEU A 328 10.94 -29.44 -2.42
CA LEU A 328 9.90 -29.23 -3.41
C LEU A 328 10.38 -28.30 -4.53
N ASN A 329 9.72 -28.39 -5.69
CA ASN A 329 9.94 -27.45 -6.80
C ASN A 329 9.63 -26.01 -6.34
N PRO A 330 10.46 -25.00 -6.70
CA PRO A 330 10.28 -23.60 -6.27
C PRO A 330 8.92 -22.98 -6.60
N LEU A 331 8.34 -23.30 -7.78
CA LEU A 331 7.00 -22.83 -8.14
C LEU A 331 5.91 -23.45 -7.25
N LEU A 332 6.10 -24.72 -6.86
CA LEU A 332 5.19 -25.39 -5.93
C LEU A 332 5.33 -24.79 -4.53
N LYS A 333 6.55 -24.54 -4.05
CA LYS A 333 6.79 -23.81 -2.79
C LYS A 333 6.06 -22.46 -2.78
N PHE A 334 6.26 -21.66 -3.82
CA PHE A 334 5.60 -20.36 -3.97
C PHE A 334 4.06 -20.50 -3.90
N THR A 335 3.49 -21.45 -4.65
CA THR A 335 2.04 -21.69 -4.67
C THR A 335 1.50 -22.08 -3.29
N ILE A 336 2.21 -22.97 -2.58
CA ILE A 336 1.86 -23.39 -1.22
C ILE A 336 1.94 -22.18 -0.25
N ILE A 337 3.03 -21.41 -0.29
CA ILE A 337 3.20 -20.24 0.58
C ILE A 337 2.08 -19.23 0.35
N LEU A 338 1.79 -18.88 -0.90
CA LEU A 338 0.74 -17.94 -1.23
C LEU A 338 -0.64 -18.44 -0.78
N ALA A 339 -0.97 -19.69 -1.09
CA ALA A 339 -2.26 -20.30 -0.73
C ALA A 339 -2.44 -20.41 0.79
N LEU A 340 -1.45 -20.92 1.51
CA LEU A 340 -1.52 -21.03 2.97
C LEU A 340 -1.54 -19.66 3.64
N THR A 341 -0.79 -18.67 3.14
CA THR A 341 -0.85 -17.29 3.67
C THR A 341 -2.26 -16.73 3.55
N LEU A 342 -2.93 -16.91 2.41
CA LEU A 342 -4.31 -16.48 2.21
C LEU A 342 -5.28 -17.22 3.14
N ILE A 343 -5.24 -18.55 3.13
CA ILE A 343 -6.15 -19.39 3.92
C ILE A 343 -6.01 -19.08 5.41
N LEU A 344 -4.79 -19.08 5.94
CA LEU A 344 -4.53 -18.83 7.36
C LEU A 344 -4.86 -17.40 7.77
N SER A 345 -4.67 -16.41 6.90
CA SER A 345 -5.06 -15.03 7.18
C SER A 345 -6.59 -14.88 7.27
N PHE A 346 -7.35 -15.55 6.40
CA PHE A 346 -8.81 -15.57 6.51
C PHE A 346 -9.28 -16.34 7.74
N LEU A 347 -8.67 -17.47 8.03
CA LEU A 347 -8.99 -18.26 9.22
C LEU A 347 -8.72 -17.46 10.50
N PHE A 348 -7.59 -16.76 10.57
CA PHE A 348 -7.26 -15.86 11.66
C PHE A 348 -8.34 -14.78 11.85
N TYR A 349 -8.77 -14.12 10.75
CA TYR A 349 -9.86 -13.14 10.81
C TYR A 349 -11.15 -13.74 11.40
N ILE A 350 -11.54 -14.95 10.97
CA ILE A 350 -12.76 -15.62 11.46
C ILE A 350 -12.65 -15.91 12.95
N ILE A 351 -11.49 -16.39 13.41
CA ILE A 351 -11.23 -16.75 14.81
C ILE A 351 -11.25 -15.53 15.73
N ILE A 352 -10.59 -14.43 15.33
CA ILE A 352 -10.47 -13.25 16.20
C ILE A 352 -11.72 -12.36 16.19
N LYS A 353 -12.54 -12.44 15.14
CA LYS A 353 -13.74 -11.60 15.00
C LYS A 353 -14.70 -11.64 16.20
N PRO A 354 -14.97 -12.79 16.88
CA PRO A 354 -15.84 -12.83 18.06
C PRO A 354 -15.17 -12.30 19.34
N ILE A 355 -13.83 -12.11 19.37
CA ILE A 355 -13.08 -11.73 20.59
C ILE A 355 -13.00 -10.19 20.67
N PRO A 356 -13.70 -9.54 21.65
CA PRO A 356 -13.84 -8.07 21.67
C PRO A 356 -12.51 -7.31 21.69
N LEU A 357 -11.53 -7.76 22.49
CA LEU A 357 -10.21 -7.13 22.59
C LEU A 357 -9.46 -7.19 21.26
N LEU A 358 -9.33 -8.37 20.66
CA LEU A 358 -8.64 -8.57 19.39
C LEU A 358 -9.36 -7.85 18.25
N ARG A 359 -10.69 -7.89 18.28
CA ARG A 359 -11.51 -7.15 17.31
C ARG A 359 -11.16 -5.65 17.28
N THR A 360 -10.99 -5.03 18.46
CA THR A 360 -10.63 -3.61 18.56
C THR A 360 -9.22 -3.36 18.03
N VAL A 361 -8.25 -4.17 18.45
CA VAL A 361 -6.83 -4.03 18.08
C VAL A 361 -6.61 -4.28 16.59
N PHE A 362 -7.32 -5.22 15.98
CA PHE A 362 -7.26 -5.50 14.55
C PHE A 362 -8.26 -4.68 13.72
N GLY A 363 -8.87 -3.62 14.29
CA GLY A 363 -9.74 -2.68 13.58
C GLY A 363 -11.01 -3.30 12.97
N ILE A 364 -11.48 -4.44 13.51
CA ILE A 364 -12.70 -5.12 13.05
C ILE A 364 -13.92 -4.37 13.62
N LYS A 365 -14.91 -4.12 12.76
CA LYS A 365 -16.17 -3.46 13.14
C LYS A 365 -17.20 -4.44 13.70
#